data_f0faf95375d084fffd4c5001fb86f08d
#
_entry.id   f0faf95375d084fffd4c5001fb86f08d
#
_cell.length_a   1.000
_cell.length_b   1.000
_cell.length_c   1.000
_cell.angle_alpha   90.00
_cell.angle_beta   90.00
_cell.angle_gamma   90.00
#
_symmetry.space_group_name_H-M   'P 1'
#
loop_
_entity.id
_entity.type
_entity.pdbx_description
1 polymer ?
#
loop_
_entity_poly.entity_id
_entity_poly.type
_entity_poly.pdbx_seq_one_letter_code
_entity_poly.pdbx_strand_id
1 'polypeptide(L)'
;MPDQSTRKITIILADDHALVLEGLRGLLSREQDMEVVATVTDGQALLDELQYTRPDVVVLDLQMPGRGGFSCLEAIRHAGLPVKVVILSAFGDGGALQTAWEQQADGFALKTDPPRQTIATIRNVAHGQIVFPRAVRQATHADTKAGPLGQLTERERDVLRLLAEGQTNAQIADRLCVQESTIKFHVQNIFQKLGVANRTEAAQVHFRGMQSA
;
A
#
# COMPACT_ATOMS: atom_id res chain seq x y z
N MET A 1 9.09 -27.68 34.04
CA MET A 1 8.91 -26.41 33.35
C MET A 1 8.22 -26.76 32.03
N PRO A 2 6.95 -26.30 31.77
CA PRO A 2 6.36 -26.53 30.46
C PRO A 2 7.16 -25.74 29.43
N ASP A 3 7.56 -26.43 28.41
CA ASP A 3 8.17 -25.90 27.20
C ASP A 3 7.30 -24.75 26.66
N GLN A 4 7.80 -23.51 26.73
CA GLN A 4 7.21 -22.37 26.01
C GLN A 4 7.60 -22.56 24.56
N SER A 5 6.95 -23.51 23.87
CA SER A 5 6.87 -23.53 22.41
C SER A 5 6.35 -22.17 22.00
N THR A 6 7.25 -21.28 21.64
CA THR A 6 6.92 -19.93 21.18
C THR A 6 6.02 -20.09 19.97
N ARG A 7 4.74 -19.73 20.13
CA ARG A 7 3.75 -19.74 19.04
C ARG A 7 4.35 -18.98 17.85
N LYS A 8 4.44 -19.65 16.71
CA LYS A 8 4.93 -19.03 15.49
C LYS A 8 3.97 -17.95 15.02
N ILE A 9 4.53 -16.88 14.48
CA ILE A 9 3.79 -15.83 13.77
C ILE A 9 3.24 -16.44 12.46
N THR A 10 1.94 -16.51 12.33
CA THR A 10 1.27 -17.03 11.14
C THR A 10 1.06 -15.93 10.11
N ILE A 11 1.42 -16.18 8.84
CA ILE A 11 1.50 -15.17 7.80
C ILE A 11 0.77 -15.64 6.55
N ILE A 12 -0.06 -14.77 5.97
CA ILE A 12 -0.55 -14.90 4.59
C ILE A 12 0.24 -13.94 3.71
N LEU A 13 0.70 -14.42 2.55
CA LEU A 13 1.33 -13.62 1.51
C LEU A 13 0.33 -13.41 0.36
N ALA A 14 0.09 -12.16 -0.03
CA ALA A 14 -0.78 -11.79 -1.13
C ALA A 14 -0.02 -10.93 -2.14
N ASP A 15 0.30 -11.48 -3.31
CA ASP A 15 1.05 -10.82 -4.39
C ASP A 15 0.75 -11.55 -5.71
N ASP A 16 0.51 -10.84 -6.80
CA ASP A 16 0.25 -11.46 -8.11
C ASP A 16 1.51 -11.98 -8.82
N HIS A 17 2.70 -11.68 -8.27
CA HIS A 17 3.98 -12.13 -8.79
C HIS A 17 4.43 -13.41 -8.08
N ALA A 18 4.31 -14.56 -8.74
CA ALA A 18 4.70 -15.86 -8.20
C ALA A 18 6.15 -15.90 -7.67
N LEU A 19 7.09 -15.24 -8.36
CA LEU A 19 8.49 -15.19 -7.92
C LEU A 19 8.66 -14.46 -6.57
N VAL A 20 7.86 -13.41 -6.33
CA VAL A 20 7.87 -12.69 -5.04
C VAL A 20 7.33 -13.59 -3.94
N LEU A 21 6.20 -14.28 -4.18
CA LEU A 21 5.62 -15.22 -3.23
C LEU A 21 6.59 -16.35 -2.87
N GLU A 22 7.21 -16.99 -3.88
CA GLU A 22 8.19 -18.06 -3.66
C GLU A 22 9.42 -17.55 -2.90
N GLY A 23 9.93 -16.38 -3.29
CA GLY A 23 11.08 -15.76 -2.65
C GLY A 23 10.82 -15.47 -1.17
N LEU A 24 9.70 -14.77 -0.86
CA LEU A 24 9.32 -14.46 0.52
C LEU A 24 9.02 -15.70 1.35
N ARG A 25 8.29 -16.67 0.77
CA ARG A 25 8.02 -17.95 1.45
C ARG A 25 9.31 -18.68 1.80
N GLY A 26 10.26 -18.74 0.86
CA GLY A 26 11.56 -19.36 1.09
C GLY A 26 12.42 -18.64 2.15
N LEU A 27 12.30 -17.33 2.25
CA LEU A 27 13.00 -16.53 3.28
C LEU A 27 12.36 -16.72 4.65
N LEU A 28 11.03 -16.60 4.73
CA LEU A 28 10.27 -16.72 5.99
C LEU A 28 10.33 -18.14 6.57
N SER A 29 10.41 -19.17 5.72
CA SER A 29 10.53 -20.56 6.17
C SER A 29 11.86 -20.86 6.89
N ARG A 30 12.87 -19.99 6.77
CA ARG A 30 14.15 -20.10 7.50
C ARG A 30 14.10 -19.51 8.90
N GLU A 31 13.07 -18.71 9.19
CA GLU A 31 12.85 -18.09 10.49
C GLU A 31 12.10 -19.07 11.39
N GLN A 32 12.66 -19.37 12.57
CA GLN A 32 12.07 -20.36 13.50
C GLN A 32 10.74 -19.90 14.10
N ASP A 33 10.55 -18.58 14.18
CA ASP A 33 9.41 -17.92 14.80
C ASP A 33 8.28 -17.55 13.79
N MET A 34 8.39 -17.95 12.50
CA MET A 34 7.43 -17.59 11.47
C MET A 34 6.93 -18.80 10.71
N GLU A 35 5.70 -18.69 10.18
CA GLU A 35 5.08 -19.71 9.34
C GLU A 35 4.16 -19.07 8.29
N VAL A 36 4.41 -19.35 7.01
CA VAL A 36 3.52 -18.94 5.93
C VAL A 36 2.41 -19.98 5.79
N VAL A 37 1.20 -19.62 6.22
CA VAL A 37 0.03 -20.52 6.25
C VAL A 37 -0.71 -20.54 4.91
N ALA A 38 -0.65 -19.45 4.12
CA ALA A 38 -1.23 -19.41 2.79
C ALA A 38 -0.49 -18.40 1.88
N THR A 39 -0.61 -18.61 0.57
CA THR A 39 -0.19 -17.66 -0.46
C THR A 39 -1.32 -17.49 -1.45
N VAL A 40 -1.65 -16.25 -1.82
CA VAL A 40 -2.74 -15.91 -2.74
C VAL A 40 -2.26 -14.89 -3.77
N THR A 41 -2.88 -14.90 -4.96
CA THR A 41 -2.43 -14.09 -6.10
C THR A 41 -3.39 -12.96 -6.47
N ASP A 42 -4.50 -12.83 -5.76
CA ASP A 42 -5.48 -11.77 -5.97
C ASP A 42 -6.20 -11.39 -4.67
N GLY A 43 -6.82 -10.21 -4.69
CA GLY A 43 -7.45 -9.67 -3.48
C GLY A 43 -8.72 -10.40 -3.04
N GLN A 44 -9.46 -11.03 -3.97
CA GLN A 44 -10.66 -11.79 -3.58
C GLN A 44 -10.25 -13.09 -2.88
N ALA A 45 -9.27 -13.80 -3.43
CA ALA A 45 -8.70 -15.00 -2.80
C ALA A 45 -8.16 -14.68 -1.39
N LEU A 46 -7.55 -13.50 -1.18
CA LEU A 46 -7.13 -13.07 0.16
C LEU A 46 -8.31 -12.97 1.12
N LEU A 47 -9.39 -12.29 0.73
CA LEU A 47 -10.54 -12.09 1.60
C LEU A 47 -11.28 -13.41 1.90
N ASP A 48 -11.33 -14.31 0.91
CA ASP A 48 -11.90 -15.63 1.10
C ASP A 48 -11.04 -16.47 2.07
N GLU A 49 -9.73 -16.45 1.91
CA GLU A 49 -8.78 -17.16 2.80
C GLU A 49 -8.88 -16.66 4.25
N LEU A 50 -9.06 -15.35 4.46
CA LEU A 50 -9.23 -14.76 5.80
C LEU A 50 -10.50 -15.21 6.53
N GLN A 51 -11.48 -15.81 5.83
CA GLN A 51 -12.66 -16.38 6.48
C GLN A 51 -12.36 -17.73 7.16
N TYR A 52 -11.38 -18.46 6.64
CA TYR A 52 -11.02 -19.80 7.12
C TYR A 52 -9.77 -19.79 8.00
N THR A 53 -8.82 -18.92 7.69
CA THR A 53 -7.58 -18.76 8.45
C THR A 53 -7.61 -17.47 9.27
N ARG A 54 -6.99 -17.51 10.44
CA ARG A 54 -6.82 -16.33 11.30
C ARG A 54 -5.33 -16.05 11.45
N PRO A 55 -4.67 -15.50 10.42
CA PRO A 55 -3.25 -15.21 10.49
C PRO A 55 -2.98 -14.06 11.45
N ASP A 56 -1.77 -14.02 11.99
CA ASP A 56 -1.30 -12.88 12.78
C ASP A 56 -1.00 -11.68 11.87
N VAL A 57 -0.44 -11.95 10.67
CA VAL A 57 -0.03 -10.91 9.70
C VAL A 57 -0.44 -11.29 8.27
N VAL A 58 -0.92 -10.30 7.53
CA VAL A 58 -1.03 -10.33 6.06
C VAL A 58 0.06 -9.45 5.47
N VAL A 59 0.87 -9.98 4.57
CA VAL A 59 1.77 -9.22 3.71
C VAL A 59 1.05 -9.01 2.39
N LEU A 60 0.74 -7.77 2.06
CA LEU A 60 -0.22 -7.39 1.02
C LEU A 60 0.43 -6.51 -0.04
N ASP A 61 0.51 -7.02 -1.27
CA ASP A 61 0.86 -6.17 -2.42
C ASP A 61 -0.27 -5.19 -2.75
N LEU A 62 0.13 -4.00 -3.17
CA LEU A 62 -0.82 -2.97 -3.62
C LEU A 62 -1.37 -3.25 -5.01
N GLN A 63 -0.58 -3.88 -5.88
CA GLN A 63 -0.90 -4.08 -7.29
C GLN A 63 -1.27 -5.54 -7.55
N MET A 64 -2.52 -5.88 -7.31
CA MET A 64 -3.06 -7.20 -7.64
C MET A 64 -4.25 -7.07 -8.61
N PRO A 65 -4.48 -8.08 -9.46
CA PRO A 65 -5.61 -8.09 -10.37
C PRO A 65 -6.95 -8.13 -9.61
N GLY A 66 -7.99 -7.60 -10.23
CA GLY A 66 -9.33 -7.54 -9.65
C GLY A 66 -9.41 -6.54 -8.51
N ARG A 67 -9.31 -7.00 -7.28
CA ARG A 67 -9.36 -6.16 -6.08
C ARG A 67 -7.94 -5.80 -5.63
N GLY A 68 -7.56 -4.53 -5.82
CA GLY A 68 -6.25 -4.02 -5.40
C GLY A 68 -6.03 -4.02 -3.89
N GLY A 69 -4.76 -3.95 -3.47
CA GLY A 69 -4.38 -4.10 -2.06
C GLY A 69 -5.03 -3.09 -1.11
N PHE A 70 -5.19 -1.84 -1.50
CA PHE A 70 -5.87 -0.85 -0.66
C PHE A 70 -7.35 -1.16 -0.45
N SER A 71 -8.06 -1.67 -1.48
CA SER A 71 -9.44 -2.12 -1.33
C SER A 71 -9.56 -3.36 -0.43
N CYS A 72 -8.52 -4.20 -0.40
CA CYS A 72 -8.45 -5.33 0.53
C CYS A 72 -8.20 -4.85 1.97
N LEU A 73 -7.28 -3.91 2.17
CA LEU A 73 -7.00 -3.31 3.47
C LEU A 73 -8.25 -2.65 4.05
N GLU A 74 -8.96 -1.85 3.25
CA GLU A 74 -10.23 -1.24 3.63
C GLU A 74 -11.27 -2.30 4.05
N ALA A 75 -11.44 -3.37 3.25
CA ALA A 75 -12.37 -4.45 3.57
C ALA A 75 -12.00 -5.17 4.87
N ILE A 76 -10.71 -5.44 5.11
CA ILE A 76 -10.20 -6.04 6.34
C ILE A 76 -10.53 -5.15 7.55
N ARG A 77 -10.31 -3.84 7.44
CA ARG A 77 -10.60 -2.87 8.52
C ARG A 77 -12.11 -2.73 8.77
N HIS A 78 -12.92 -2.63 7.71
CA HIS A 78 -14.39 -2.59 7.82
C HIS A 78 -14.98 -3.85 8.47
N ALA A 79 -14.42 -5.01 8.16
CA ALA A 79 -14.83 -6.27 8.78
C ALA A 79 -14.37 -6.41 10.24
N GLY A 80 -13.57 -5.48 10.76
CA GLY A 80 -13.04 -5.53 12.12
C GLY A 80 -12.13 -6.73 12.39
N LEU A 81 -11.51 -7.28 11.36
CA LEU A 81 -10.62 -8.44 11.51
C LEU A 81 -9.36 -8.04 12.31
N PRO A 82 -8.99 -8.82 13.34
CA PRO A 82 -7.87 -8.48 14.22
C PRO A 82 -6.50 -8.81 13.60
N VAL A 83 -6.42 -8.93 12.29
CA VAL A 83 -5.19 -9.23 11.56
C VAL A 83 -4.37 -7.98 11.34
N LYS A 84 -3.05 -8.12 11.49
CA LYS A 84 -2.09 -7.07 11.16
C LYS A 84 -1.79 -7.07 9.66
N VAL A 85 -1.66 -5.87 9.06
CA VAL A 85 -1.41 -5.75 7.63
C VAL A 85 -0.11 -4.99 7.38
N VAL A 86 0.83 -5.65 6.71
CA VAL A 86 2.06 -5.06 6.17
C VAL A 86 1.87 -4.88 4.67
N ILE A 87 1.91 -3.65 4.20
CA ILE A 87 1.91 -3.35 2.77
C ILE A 87 3.31 -3.64 2.21
N LEU A 88 3.37 -4.36 1.10
CA LEU A 88 4.58 -4.62 0.33
C LEU A 88 4.45 -3.97 -1.04
N SER A 89 5.24 -2.95 -1.34
CA SER A 89 5.12 -2.16 -2.57
C SER A 89 6.41 -2.16 -3.37
N ALA A 90 6.28 -2.17 -4.70
CA ALA A 90 7.43 -1.98 -5.60
C ALA A 90 7.96 -0.53 -5.53
N PHE A 91 7.12 0.42 -5.13
CA PHE A 91 7.43 1.85 -5.13
C PHE A 91 7.22 2.45 -3.73
N GLY A 92 8.23 3.19 -3.26
CA GLY A 92 8.19 3.96 -2.01
C GLY A 92 7.72 5.39 -2.24
N ASP A 93 6.77 5.62 -3.17
CA ASP A 93 6.26 6.95 -3.38
C ASP A 93 5.45 7.43 -2.15
N GLY A 94 5.55 8.73 -1.87
CA GLY A 94 4.91 9.31 -0.69
C GLY A 94 3.39 9.11 -0.68
N GLY A 95 2.74 8.91 -1.84
CA GLY A 95 1.30 8.71 -1.96
C GLY A 95 0.85 7.35 -1.44
N ALA A 96 1.49 6.28 -1.87
CA ALA A 96 1.18 4.94 -1.40
C ALA A 96 1.44 4.79 0.11
N LEU A 97 2.54 5.38 0.58
CA LEU A 97 2.91 5.41 1.98
C LEU A 97 1.87 6.15 2.84
N GLN A 98 1.42 7.31 2.39
CA GLN A 98 0.42 8.11 3.10
C GLN A 98 -0.94 7.41 3.11
N THR A 99 -1.38 6.87 1.97
CA THR A 99 -2.64 6.13 1.88
C THR A 99 -2.64 4.90 2.79
N ALA A 100 -1.52 4.14 2.84
CA ALA A 100 -1.35 3.01 3.74
C ALA A 100 -1.50 3.43 5.21
N TRP A 101 -0.91 4.58 5.58
CA TRP A 101 -1.03 5.14 6.92
C TRP A 101 -2.47 5.57 7.24
N GLU A 102 -3.12 6.32 6.35
CA GLU A 102 -4.49 6.81 6.51
C GLU A 102 -5.50 5.66 6.62
N GLN A 103 -5.28 4.58 5.87
CA GLN A 103 -6.09 3.36 5.93
C GLN A 103 -5.67 2.39 7.06
N GLN A 104 -4.82 2.86 7.98
CA GLN A 104 -4.43 2.10 9.17
C GLN A 104 -3.74 0.76 8.87
N ALA A 105 -2.87 0.71 7.85
CA ALA A 105 -1.93 -0.39 7.75
C ALA A 105 -1.00 -0.39 8.98
N ASP A 106 -0.58 -1.57 9.43
CA ASP A 106 0.32 -1.70 10.59
C ASP A 106 1.79 -1.56 10.19
N GLY A 107 2.12 -1.78 8.92
CA GLY A 107 3.48 -1.61 8.41
C GLY A 107 3.56 -1.40 6.91
N PHE A 108 4.74 -0.93 6.47
CA PHE A 108 5.06 -0.72 5.06
C PHE A 108 6.50 -1.17 4.78
N ALA A 109 6.69 -1.97 3.73
CA ALA A 109 7.99 -2.42 3.24
C ALA A 109 8.05 -2.26 1.71
N LEU A 110 9.25 -2.06 1.19
CA LEU A 110 9.48 -2.03 -0.26
C LEU A 110 9.92 -3.42 -0.75
N LYS A 111 9.46 -3.82 -1.95
CA LYS A 111 9.96 -5.03 -2.63
C LYS A 111 11.46 -4.95 -2.94
N THR A 112 12.02 -3.72 -2.98
CA THR A 112 13.44 -3.44 -3.18
C THR A 112 14.25 -3.42 -1.89
N ASP A 113 13.59 -3.45 -0.72
CA ASP A 113 14.30 -3.49 0.57
C ASP A 113 15.08 -4.81 0.72
N PRO A 114 16.19 -4.78 1.45
CA PRO A 114 16.87 -6.02 1.83
C PRO A 114 15.91 -6.98 2.53
N PRO A 115 15.90 -8.29 2.20
CA PRO A 115 14.97 -9.26 2.78
C PRO A 115 14.91 -9.25 4.32
N ARG A 116 16.03 -9.01 4.98
CA ARG A 116 16.11 -8.91 6.44
C ARG A 116 15.25 -7.77 7.00
N GLN A 117 15.10 -6.68 6.25
CA GLN A 117 14.28 -5.54 6.65
C GLN A 117 12.79 -5.88 6.58
N THR A 118 12.35 -6.55 5.51
CA THR A 118 10.97 -7.03 5.36
C THR A 118 10.61 -8.02 6.48
N ILE A 119 11.50 -8.99 6.78
CA ILE A 119 11.32 -9.94 7.89
C ILE A 119 11.22 -9.20 9.22
N ALA A 120 12.10 -8.22 9.49
CA ALA A 120 12.05 -7.41 10.71
C ALA A 120 10.75 -6.60 10.81
N THR A 121 10.26 -6.03 9.69
CA THR A 121 8.98 -5.32 9.65
C THR A 121 7.81 -6.25 10.02
N ILE A 122 7.74 -7.43 9.42
CA ILE A 122 6.70 -8.43 9.74
C ILE A 122 6.73 -8.80 11.22
N ARG A 123 7.93 -9.09 11.75
CA ARG A 123 8.09 -9.46 13.17
C ARG A 123 7.64 -8.35 14.11
N ASN A 124 8.07 -7.12 13.88
CA ASN A 124 7.71 -5.97 14.71
C ASN A 124 6.21 -5.69 14.66
N VAL A 125 5.59 -5.79 13.47
CA VAL A 125 4.14 -5.62 13.29
C VAL A 125 3.36 -6.71 14.02
N ALA A 126 3.79 -7.97 13.95
CA ALA A 126 3.17 -9.06 14.69
C ALA A 126 3.17 -8.82 16.21
N HIS A 127 4.19 -8.13 16.72
CA HIS A 127 4.29 -7.71 18.13
C HIS A 127 3.56 -6.40 18.44
N GLY A 128 2.73 -5.89 17.51
CA GLY A 128 1.90 -4.71 17.73
C GLY A 128 2.61 -3.37 17.50
N GLN A 129 3.81 -3.37 16.93
CA GLN A 129 4.50 -2.13 16.55
C GLN A 129 4.00 -1.64 15.19
N ILE A 130 3.90 -0.32 15.05
CA ILE A 130 3.63 0.32 13.76
C ILE A 130 4.95 0.65 13.09
N VAL A 131 5.21 0.05 11.90
CA VAL A 131 6.48 0.14 11.19
C VAL A 131 6.32 0.82 9.84
N PHE A 132 6.68 2.10 9.78
CA PHE A 132 6.69 2.91 8.56
C PHE A 132 8.02 3.63 8.38
N PRO A 133 8.46 3.89 7.14
CA PRO A 133 9.60 4.76 6.87
C PRO A 133 9.43 6.13 7.54
N ARG A 134 10.56 6.73 7.97
CA ARG A 134 10.56 8.03 8.69
C ARG A 134 9.88 9.18 7.93
N ALA A 135 9.88 9.11 6.60
CA ALA A 135 9.26 10.12 5.74
C ALA A 135 7.76 10.34 6.03
N VAL A 136 7.02 9.29 6.41
CA VAL A 136 5.59 9.41 6.76
C VAL A 136 5.37 10.15 8.07
N ARG A 137 6.23 9.92 9.06
CA ARG A 137 6.12 10.60 10.37
C ARG A 137 6.31 12.11 10.29
N GLN A 138 6.98 12.60 9.25
CA GLN A 138 7.20 14.04 9.03
C GLN A 138 6.07 14.68 8.22
N ALA A 139 5.44 13.93 7.31
CA ALA A 139 4.34 14.44 6.48
C ALA A 139 3.04 14.63 7.29
N THR A 140 2.81 13.88 8.37
CA THR A 140 1.63 14.03 9.24
C THR A 140 1.68 15.28 10.12
N HIS A 141 2.81 15.99 10.19
CA HIS A 141 2.96 17.25 10.94
C HIS A 141 3.16 18.48 10.06
N ALA A 142 3.22 18.34 8.75
CA ALA A 142 3.39 19.44 7.81
C ALA A 142 2.07 19.72 7.06
N ASP A 143 1.50 20.88 7.40
CA ASP A 143 0.55 21.67 6.61
C ASP A 143 -0.91 21.26 6.47
N THR A 144 -1.69 21.59 7.49
CA THR A 144 -3.12 21.96 7.39
C THR A 144 -3.37 23.34 6.74
N LYS A 145 -2.39 23.98 6.12
CA LYS A 145 -2.50 25.35 5.59
C LYS A 145 -2.45 25.52 4.07
N ALA A 146 -2.25 24.47 3.31
CA ALA A 146 -2.33 24.53 1.85
C ALA A 146 -3.69 23.99 1.39
N GLY A 147 -4.42 24.75 0.56
CA GLY A 147 -5.74 24.39 0.02
C GLY A 147 -5.77 23.01 -0.67
N PRO A 148 -6.81 22.64 -1.43
CA PRO A 148 -7.00 21.27 -1.95
C PRO A 148 -5.77 20.67 -2.64
N LEU A 149 -4.95 21.49 -3.31
CA LEU A 149 -3.71 21.05 -3.93
C LEU A 149 -2.58 20.75 -2.92
N GLY A 150 -2.66 21.28 -1.72
CA GLY A 150 -1.69 20.98 -0.65
C GLY A 150 -1.79 19.57 -0.10
N GLN A 151 -2.93 18.93 -0.26
CA GLN A 151 -3.15 17.54 0.17
C GLN A 151 -2.55 16.50 -0.80
N LEU A 152 -2.13 16.95 -2.00
CA LEU A 152 -1.52 16.07 -2.98
C LEU A 152 -0.02 15.89 -2.69
N THR A 153 0.45 14.66 -2.79
CA THR A 153 1.88 14.36 -2.78
C THR A 153 2.56 14.94 -4.03
N GLU A 154 3.87 15.03 -4.02
CA GLU A 154 4.64 15.51 -5.17
C GLU A 154 4.33 14.67 -6.44
N ARG A 155 4.27 13.35 -6.28
CA ARG A 155 3.93 12.44 -7.38
C ARG A 155 2.50 12.64 -7.90
N GLU A 156 1.54 12.84 -7.03
CA GLU A 156 0.15 13.13 -7.42
C GLU A 156 0.04 14.49 -8.11
N ARG A 157 0.83 15.48 -7.71
CA ARG A 157 0.91 16.77 -8.41
C ARG A 157 1.47 16.61 -9.82
N ASP A 158 2.52 15.81 -10.00
CA ASP A 158 3.06 15.49 -11.33
C ASP A 158 2.02 14.82 -12.22
N VAL A 159 1.32 13.80 -11.69
CA VAL A 159 0.24 13.10 -12.42
C VAL A 159 -0.90 14.06 -12.74
N LEU A 160 -1.34 14.90 -11.79
CA LEU A 160 -2.40 15.88 -11.99
C LEU A 160 -2.03 16.91 -13.07
N ARG A 161 -0.78 17.39 -13.08
CA ARG A 161 -0.29 18.30 -14.11
C ARG A 161 -0.37 17.68 -15.49
N LEU A 162 0.14 16.45 -15.68
CA LEU A 162 0.10 15.75 -16.98
C LEU A 162 -1.34 15.38 -17.40
N LEU A 163 -2.20 15.06 -16.43
CA LEU A 163 -3.62 14.85 -16.65
C LEU A 163 -4.31 16.12 -17.13
N ALA A 164 -3.99 17.28 -16.56
CA ALA A 164 -4.51 18.59 -16.97
C ALA A 164 -4.00 19.02 -18.36
N GLU A 165 -2.78 18.58 -18.75
CA GLU A 165 -2.25 18.70 -20.12
C GLU A 165 -3.00 17.80 -21.15
N GLY A 166 -3.96 16.98 -20.73
CA GLY A 166 -4.77 16.13 -21.60
C GLY A 166 -4.14 14.76 -21.93
N GLN A 167 -3.05 14.37 -21.25
CA GLN A 167 -2.37 13.09 -21.51
C GLN A 167 -3.18 11.91 -20.99
N THR A 168 -3.27 10.82 -21.77
CA THR A 168 -3.91 9.57 -21.31
C THR A 168 -3.08 8.89 -20.21
N ASN A 169 -3.68 7.96 -19.46
CA ASN A 169 -2.95 7.23 -18.41
C ASN A 169 -1.73 6.47 -18.97
N ALA A 170 -1.85 5.90 -20.18
CA ALA A 170 -0.72 5.25 -20.85
C ALA A 170 0.42 6.25 -21.16
N GLN A 171 0.10 7.44 -21.71
CA GLN A 171 1.10 8.48 -21.98
C GLN A 171 1.77 9.00 -20.69
N ILE A 172 0.99 9.16 -19.62
CA ILE A 172 1.53 9.55 -18.30
C ILE A 172 2.46 8.46 -17.77
N ALA A 173 2.06 7.19 -17.90
CA ALA A 173 2.84 6.04 -17.49
C ALA A 173 4.20 5.98 -18.20
N ASP A 174 4.20 6.12 -19.52
CA ASP A 174 5.42 6.16 -20.34
C ASP A 174 6.34 7.32 -19.91
N ARG A 175 5.76 8.52 -19.76
CA ARG A 175 6.53 9.72 -19.39
C ARG A 175 7.13 9.66 -17.99
N LEU A 176 6.46 9.01 -17.08
CA LEU A 176 6.88 8.85 -15.69
C LEU A 176 7.62 7.54 -15.43
N CYS A 177 7.85 6.71 -16.47
CA CYS A 177 8.53 5.41 -16.42
C CYS A 177 7.90 4.45 -15.39
N VAL A 178 6.56 4.36 -15.36
CA VAL A 178 5.79 3.48 -14.49
C VAL A 178 4.71 2.72 -15.28
N GLN A 179 4.07 1.75 -14.65
CA GLN A 179 2.95 1.03 -15.27
C GLN A 179 1.66 1.87 -15.31
N GLU A 180 0.80 1.64 -16.31
CA GLU A 180 -0.50 2.33 -16.42
C GLU A 180 -1.40 2.07 -15.20
N SER A 181 -1.33 0.89 -14.60
CA SER A 181 -2.03 0.56 -13.35
C SER A 181 -1.66 1.48 -12.19
N THR A 182 -0.37 1.85 -12.10
CA THR A 182 0.13 2.81 -11.10
C THR A 182 -0.48 4.21 -11.33
N ILE A 183 -0.59 4.64 -12.59
CA ILE A 183 -1.22 5.92 -12.92
C ILE A 183 -2.71 5.91 -12.59
N LYS A 184 -3.44 4.81 -12.91
CA LYS A 184 -4.86 4.66 -12.54
C LYS A 184 -5.05 4.81 -11.03
N PHE A 185 -4.17 4.21 -10.24
CA PHE A 185 -4.18 4.33 -8.78
C PHE A 185 -3.97 5.79 -8.34
N HIS A 186 -2.95 6.49 -8.85
CA HIS A 186 -2.74 7.91 -8.52
C HIS A 186 -3.91 8.79 -8.92
N VAL A 187 -4.52 8.55 -10.09
CA VAL A 187 -5.70 9.30 -10.55
C VAL A 187 -6.88 9.11 -9.60
N GLN A 188 -7.14 7.90 -9.12
CA GLN A 188 -8.19 7.65 -8.13
C GLN A 188 -7.93 8.40 -6.82
N ASN A 189 -6.70 8.35 -6.31
CA ASN A 189 -6.32 9.08 -5.10
C ASN A 189 -6.45 10.60 -5.26
N ILE A 190 -6.04 11.13 -6.42
CA ILE A 190 -6.21 12.55 -6.74
C ILE A 190 -7.69 12.93 -6.70
N PHE A 191 -8.57 12.14 -7.33
CA PHE A 191 -10.01 12.43 -7.34
C PHE A 191 -10.58 12.43 -5.92
N GLN A 192 -10.21 11.44 -5.12
CA GLN A 192 -10.64 11.36 -3.72
C GLN A 192 -10.15 12.55 -2.89
N LYS A 193 -8.86 12.90 -2.97
CA LYS A 193 -8.26 14.01 -2.21
C LYS A 193 -8.80 15.37 -2.62
N LEU A 194 -9.08 15.57 -3.92
CA LEU A 194 -9.65 16.81 -4.44
C LEU A 194 -11.18 16.88 -4.31
N GLY A 195 -11.86 15.79 -3.95
CA GLY A 195 -13.32 15.71 -3.89
C GLY A 195 -13.99 15.86 -5.25
N VAL A 196 -13.37 15.33 -6.32
CA VAL A 196 -13.86 15.44 -7.70
C VAL A 196 -14.26 14.07 -8.25
N ALA A 197 -15.24 14.06 -9.18
CA ALA A 197 -15.79 12.81 -9.72
C ALA A 197 -15.11 12.35 -11.01
N ASN A 198 -14.41 13.23 -11.72
CA ASN A 198 -13.84 12.92 -13.04
C ASN A 198 -12.59 13.76 -13.36
N ARG A 199 -11.91 13.35 -14.45
CA ARG A 199 -10.65 13.99 -14.85
C ARG A 199 -10.80 15.46 -15.27
N THR A 200 -11.95 15.83 -15.81
CA THR A 200 -12.22 17.22 -16.21
C THR A 200 -12.29 18.14 -15.01
N GLU A 201 -12.98 17.70 -13.97
CA GLU A 201 -13.04 18.42 -12.69
C GLU A 201 -11.66 18.52 -12.02
N ALA A 202 -10.87 17.44 -12.04
CA ALA A 202 -9.51 17.45 -11.51
C ALA A 202 -8.62 18.46 -12.26
N ALA A 203 -8.69 18.52 -13.58
CA ALA A 203 -7.98 19.50 -14.40
C ALA A 203 -8.40 20.94 -14.07
N GLN A 204 -9.71 21.19 -13.84
CA GLN A 204 -10.20 22.52 -13.45
C GLN A 204 -9.64 22.96 -12.08
N VAL A 205 -9.55 22.05 -11.10
CA VAL A 205 -8.94 22.36 -9.79
C VAL A 205 -7.47 22.74 -9.95
N HIS A 206 -6.73 22.01 -10.80
CA HIS A 206 -5.33 22.34 -11.10
C HIS A 206 -5.17 23.75 -11.66
N PHE A 207 -5.94 24.12 -12.69
CA PHE A 207 -5.86 25.45 -13.31
C PHE A 207 -6.29 26.58 -12.38
N ARG A 208 -7.31 26.37 -11.53
CA ARG A 208 -7.72 27.36 -10.51
C ARG A 208 -6.62 27.59 -9.45
N GLY A 209 -5.95 26.51 -9.04
CA GLY A 209 -4.86 26.59 -8.07
C GLY A 209 -3.65 27.37 -8.60
N MET A 210 -3.38 27.30 -9.91
CA MET A 210 -2.30 28.08 -10.55
C MET A 210 -2.61 29.59 -10.67
N GLN A 211 -3.88 29.98 -10.63
CA GLN A 211 -4.30 31.39 -10.72
C GLN A 211 -4.31 32.10 -9.35
N SER A 212 -4.19 31.33 -8.26
CA SER A 212 -4.28 31.83 -6.88
C SER A 212 -2.92 31.83 -6.16
N ALA A 213 -1.85 31.44 -6.82
CA ALA A 213 -0.47 31.41 -6.35
C ALA A 213 0.35 32.50 -7.03
#